data_a4efcb784ecfefca72abdeb19a109539
#
_entry.id   a4efcb784ecfefca72abdeb19a109539
#
_cell.length_a   1.000
_cell.length_b   1.000
_cell.length_c   1.000
_cell.angle_alpha   90.00
_cell.angle_beta   90.00
_cell.angle_gamma   90.00
#
_symmetry.space_group_name_H-M   'P 1'
#
loop_
_entity.id
_entity.type
_entity.pdbx_description
1 polymer ?
#
loop_
_entity_poly.entity_id
_entity_poly.type
_entity_poly.pdbx_seq_one_letter_code
_entity_poly.pdbx_strand_id
1 'polypeptide(L)'
;MNERYFLYLDILGFTDLVRQGSNKIDDLYEVIASLNAHSHDAFKVIVFSDTVVVYNVDGGHTPADSQYLIMFLCEFVKDLMHRLTGRGVYFRAVITHGDFTHYEINGVPCFYGNALID
;
A
#
# COMPACT_ATOMS: atom_id res chain seq x y z
N MET A 1 -3.81 16.73 13.89
CA MET A 1 -2.91 15.71 13.32
C MET A 1 -3.73 14.57 12.76
N ASN A 2 -3.33 14.10 11.60
CA ASN A 2 -4.06 13.05 10.88
C ASN A 2 -3.50 11.68 11.23
N GLU A 3 -4.12 11.02 12.21
CA GLU A 3 -3.80 9.64 12.49
C GLU A 3 -4.45 8.75 11.43
N ARG A 4 -3.66 7.86 10.85
CA ARG A 4 -4.10 6.98 9.77
C ARG A 4 -3.62 5.57 10.00
N TYR A 5 -4.37 4.64 9.45
CA TYR A 5 -3.92 3.27 9.27
C TYR A 5 -3.12 3.21 7.99
N PHE A 6 -2.01 2.53 8.07
CA PHE A 6 -1.00 2.56 7.01
C PHE A 6 -0.50 1.15 6.74
N LEU A 7 -0.61 0.73 5.50
CA LEU A 7 -0.02 -0.51 5.03
C LEU A 7 1.25 -0.18 4.26
N TYR A 8 2.37 -0.68 4.71
CA TYR A 8 3.64 -0.60 4.02
C TYR A 8 3.99 -1.98 3.49
N LEU A 9 4.24 -2.08 2.20
CA LEU A 9 4.50 -3.34 1.54
C LEU A 9 5.78 -3.22 0.72
N ASP A 10 6.66 -4.22 0.86
CA ASP A 10 8.00 -4.22 0.30
C ASP A 10 8.16 -5.47 -0.57
N ILE A 11 8.41 -5.28 -1.85
CA ILE A 11 8.57 -6.38 -2.81
C ILE A 11 9.98 -6.93 -2.69
N LEU A 12 10.11 -8.21 -2.41
CA LEU A 12 11.40 -8.89 -2.28
C LEU A 12 11.93 -9.26 -3.66
N GLY A 13 13.25 -9.16 -3.85
CA GLY A 13 13.88 -9.53 -5.10
C GLY A 13 13.53 -8.63 -6.28
N PHE A 14 13.16 -7.37 -6.02
CA PHE A 14 12.74 -6.44 -7.08
C PHE A 14 13.82 -6.21 -8.13
N THR A 15 15.09 -6.15 -7.72
CA THR A 15 16.21 -6.01 -8.64
C THR A 15 16.22 -7.13 -9.68
N ASP A 16 15.98 -8.36 -9.25
CA ASP A 16 15.92 -9.50 -10.15
C ASP A 16 14.72 -9.42 -11.10
N LEU A 17 13.59 -8.93 -10.61
CA LEU A 17 12.41 -8.72 -11.45
C LEU A 17 12.69 -7.69 -12.54
N VAL A 18 13.37 -6.60 -12.19
CA VAL A 18 13.76 -5.55 -13.16
C VAL A 18 14.67 -6.15 -14.23
N ARG A 19 15.61 -7.00 -13.84
CA ARG A 19 16.53 -7.65 -14.79
C ARG A 19 15.83 -8.63 -15.72
N GLN A 20 14.69 -9.20 -15.30
CA GLN A 20 13.91 -10.10 -16.15
C GLN A 20 13.13 -9.37 -17.23
N GLY A 21 13.03 -8.05 -17.13
CA GLY A 21 12.40 -7.21 -18.12
C GLY A 21 11.18 -6.46 -17.60
N SER A 22 10.81 -5.41 -18.33
CA SER A 22 9.72 -4.53 -17.92
C SER A 22 8.36 -5.23 -17.83
N ASN A 23 8.16 -6.31 -18.58
CA ASN A 23 6.88 -7.03 -18.56
C ASN A 23 6.54 -7.60 -17.18
N LYS A 24 7.56 -8.07 -16.45
CA LYS A 24 7.36 -8.59 -15.10
C LYS A 24 6.90 -7.51 -14.12
N ILE A 25 7.49 -6.33 -14.25
CA ILE A 25 7.12 -5.19 -13.39
C ILE A 25 5.72 -4.69 -13.75
N ASP A 26 5.42 -4.56 -15.03
CA ASP A 26 4.12 -4.13 -15.50
C ASP A 26 3.01 -5.08 -15.03
N ASP A 27 3.25 -6.39 -15.12
CA ASP A 27 2.30 -7.41 -14.64
C ASP A 27 2.06 -7.27 -13.15
N LEU A 28 3.11 -7.06 -12.36
CA LEU A 28 3.01 -6.87 -10.92
C LEU A 28 2.18 -5.63 -10.59
N TYR A 29 2.47 -4.51 -11.25
CA TYR A 29 1.75 -3.26 -11.02
C TYR A 29 0.28 -3.37 -11.45
N GLU A 30 -0.01 -4.08 -12.51
CA GLU A 30 -1.40 -4.34 -12.94
C GLU A 30 -2.17 -5.14 -11.89
N VAL A 31 -1.54 -6.15 -11.29
CA VAL A 31 -2.15 -6.93 -10.22
C VAL A 31 -2.49 -6.00 -9.04
N ILE A 32 -1.54 -5.17 -8.63
CA ILE A 32 -1.75 -4.23 -7.51
C ILE A 32 -2.89 -3.26 -7.84
N ALA A 33 -2.89 -2.69 -9.03
CA ALA A 33 -3.90 -1.74 -9.46
C ALA A 33 -5.30 -2.35 -9.57
N SER A 34 -5.39 -3.66 -9.78
CA SER A 34 -6.67 -4.37 -9.89
C SER A 34 -7.30 -4.71 -8.54
N LEU A 35 -6.60 -4.49 -7.43
CA LEU A 35 -7.10 -4.82 -6.10
C LEU A 35 -8.07 -3.76 -5.57
N ASN A 36 -8.90 -4.17 -4.63
CA ASN A 36 -10.00 -3.36 -4.13
C ASN A 36 -9.59 -2.03 -3.48
N ALA A 37 -8.41 -1.99 -2.85
CA ALA A 37 -7.96 -0.76 -2.18
C ALA A 37 -7.80 0.41 -3.16
N HIS A 38 -7.38 0.13 -4.40
CA HIS A 38 -7.23 1.15 -5.41
C HIS A 38 -8.58 1.73 -5.85
N SER A 39 -9.61 0.91 -5.92
CA SER A 39 -10.95 1.33 -6.37
C SER A 39 -11.83 1.85 -5.24
N HIS A 40 -11.38 1.81 -3.99
CA HIS A 40 -12.15 2.23 -2.83
C HIS A 40 -11.80 3.68 -2.46
N ASP A 41 -12.81 4.54 -2.42
CA ASP A 41 -12.62 5.99 -2.17
C ASP A 41 -12.00 6.31 -0.82
N ALA A 42 -12.14 5.42 0.16
CA ALA A 42 -11.59 5.64 1.51
C ALA A 42 -10.08 5.45 1.57
N PHE A 43 -9.47 4.85 0.55
CA PHE A 43 -8.05 4.51 0.55
C PHE A 43 -7.31 5.15 -0.60
N LYS A 44 -6.02 5.39 -0.38
CA LYS A 44 -5.10 5.82 -1.43
C LYS A 44 -3.95 4.83 -1.52
N VAL A 45 -3.60 4.46 -2.74
CA VAL A 45 -2.52 3.52 -3.03
C VAL A 45 -1.42 4.27 -3.77
N ILE A 46 -0.19 4.12 -3.30
CA ILE A 46 0.99 4.70 -3.94
C ILE A 46 1.98 3.59 -4.20
N VAL A 47 2.49 3.53 -5.42
CA VAL A 47 3.52 2.56 -5.80
C VAL A 47 4.77 3.33 -6.19
N PHE A 48 5.88 2.99 -5.56
CA PHE A 48 7.17 3.57 -5.88
C PHE A 48 8.23 2.47 -5.86
N SER A 49 8.72 2.11 -7.04
CA SER A 49 9.73 1.06 -7.17
C SER A 49 9.25 -0.24 -6.51
N ASP A 50 9.96 -0.73 -5.51
CA ASP A 50 9.62 -1.96 -4.78
C ASP A 50 8.71 -1.74 -3.57
N THR A 51 8.18 -0.53 -3.42
CA THR A 51 7.40 -0.14 -2.25
C THR A 51 5.97 0.17 -2.66
N VAL A 52 5.02 -0.39 -1.92
CA VAL A 52 3.59 -0.07 -2.05
C VAL A 52 3.11 0.45 -0.72
N VAL A 53 2.40 1.57 -0.76
CA VAL A 53 1.84 2.21 0.43
C VAL A 53 0.35 2.36 0.24
N VAL A 54 -0.43 1.92 1.22
CA VAL A 54 -1.88 2.09 1.22
C VAL A 54 -2.27 2.74 2.54
N TYR A 55 -3.06 3.80 2.49
CA TYR A 55 -3.51 4.47 3.70
C TYR A 55 -4.94 4.98 3.52
N ASN A 56 -5.64 5.17 4.64
CA ASN A 56 -6.98 5.72 4.58
C ASN A 56 -6.94 7.24 4.46
N VAL A 57 -7.76 7.77 3.55
CA VAL A 57 -7.87 9.21 3.34
C VAL A 57 -8.63 9.85 4.49
N ASP A 58 -9.68 9.16 4.96
CA ASP A 58 -10.54 9.65 6.02
C ASP A 58 -11.08 8.44 6.80
N GLY A 59 -11.64 8.68 7.97
CA GLY A 59 -12.20 7.64 8.80
C GLY A 59 -11.33 7.29 9.99
N GLY A 60 -11.67 6.23 10.70
CA GLY A 60 -10.93 5.80 11.90
C GLY A 60 -11.29 6.57 13.15
N HIS A 61 -12.38 7.34 13.11
CA HIS A 61 -12.84 8.16 14.25
C HIS A 61 -13.63 7.36 15.29
N THR A 62 -14.12 6.19 14.91
CA THR A 62 -14.86 5.30 15.81
C THR A 62 -14.21 3.92 15.83
N PRO A 63 -14.43 3.11 16.88
CA PRO A 63 -13.91 1.74 16.89
C PRO A 63 -14.41 0.90 15.71
N ALA A 64 -15.65 1.09 15.28
CA ALA A 64 -16.20 0.37 14.14
C ALA A 64 -15.50 0.74 12.84
N ASP A 65 -15.24 2.02 12.64
CA ASP A 65 -14.48 2.50 11.47
C ASP A 65 -13.06 1.93 11.46
N SER A 66 -12.40 1.93 12.61
CA SER A 66 -11.05 1.41 12.76
C SER A 66 -10.98 -0.07 12.40
N GLN A 67 -11.94 -0.87 12.89
CA GLN A 67 -12.02 -2.28 12.56
C GLN A 67 -12.21 -2.50 11.05
N TYR A 68 -13.06 -1.70 10.44
CA TYR A 68 -13.32 -1.78 9.00
C TYR A 68 -12.05 -1.49 8.20
N LEU A 69 -11.34 -0.42 8.56
CA LEU A 69 -10.12 -0.02 7.85
C LEU A 69 -9.02 -1.09 7.97
N ILE A 70 -8.81 -1.61 9.18
CA ILE A 70 -7.82 -2.67 9.39
C ILE A 70 -8.18 -3.92 8.60
N MET A 71 -9.44 -4.32 8.66
CA MET A 71 -9.91 -5.51 7.94
C MET A 71 -9.70 -5.35 6.43
N PHE A 72 -9.98 -4.16 5.90
CA PHE A 72 -9.80 -3.88 4.48
C PHE A 72 -8.34 -3.98 4.07
N LEU A 73 -7.42 -3.44 4.88
CA LEU A 73 -6.00 -3.55 4.61
C LEU A 73 -5.52 -5.01 4.68
N CYS A 74 -6.01 -5.78 5.63
CA CYS A 74 -5.69 -7.20 5.73
C CYS A 74 -6.20 -7.97 4.51
N GLU A 75 -7.39 -7.66 4.02
CA GLU A 75 -7.93 -8.26 2.81
C GLU A 75 -7.09 -7.91 1.58
N PHE A 76 -6.61 -6.69 1.51
CA PHE A 76 -5.72 -6.26 0.41
C PHE A 76 -4.46 -7.13 0.38
N VAL A 77 -3.82 -7.32 1.53
CA VAL A 77 -2.61 -8.16 1.63
C VAL A 77 -2.92 -9.61 1.24
N LYS A 78 -4.04 -10.13 1.74
CA LYS A 78 -4.46 -11.50 1.44
C LYS A 78 -4.71 -11.70 -0.05
N ASP A 79 -5.43 -10.78 -0.68
CA ASP A 79 -5.74 -10.85 -2.10
C ASP A 79 -4.48 -10.74 -2.94
N LEU A 80 -3.57 -9.86 -2.57
CA LEU A 80 -2.29 -9.72 -3.27
C LEU A 80 -1.47 -11.01 -3.16
N MET A 81 -1.36 -11.56 -1.95
CA MET A 81 -0.65 -12.81 -1.72
C MET A 81 -1.25 -13.94 -2.59
N HIS A 82 -2.58 -14.01 -2.66
CA HIS A 82 -3.28 -15.02 -3.43
C HIS A 82 -2.98 -14.90 -4.92
N ARG A 83 -2.99 -13.69 -5.44
CA ARG A 83 -2.74 -13.45 -6.87
C ARG A 83 -1.28 -13.64 -7.26
N LEU A 84 -0.35 -13.42 -6.33
CA LEU A 84 1.08 -13.58 -6.59
C LEU A 84 1.58 -15.00 -6.33
N THR A 85 0.77 -15.85 -5.72
CA THR A 85 1.13 -17.25 -5.48
C THR A 85 1.40 -17.96 -6.81
N GLY A 86 2.55 -18.61 -6.92
CA GLY A 86 2.97 -19.30 -8.12
C GLY A 86 3.64 -18.43 -9.17
N ARG A 87 3.74 -17.13 -8.95
CA ARG A 87 4.41 -16.21 -9.88
C ARG A 87 5.86 -15.94 -9.51
N GLY A 88 6.33 -16.46 -8.38
CA GLY A 88 7.69 -16.26 -7.92
C GLY A 88 7.95 -14.87 -7.36
N VAL A 89 6.90 -14.14 -6.98
CA VAL A 89 7.00 -12.82 -6.39
C VAL A 89 6.61 -12.90 -4.93
N TYR A 90 7.47 -12.36 -4.06
CA TYR A 90 7.27 -12.38 -2.61
C TYR A 90 7.34 -10.96 -2.07
N PHE A 91 6.70 -10.73 -0.93
CA PHE A 91 6.68 -9.41 -0.32
C PHE A 91 6.60 -9.52 1.20
N ARG A 92 6.96 -8.43 1.88
CA ARG A 92 6.68 -8.23 3.30
C ARG A 92 5.66 -7.12 3.43
N ALA A 93 4.78 -7.26 4.42
CA ALA A 93 3.76 -6.25 4.68
C ALA A 93 3.72 -5.92 6.17
N VAL A 94 3.58 -4.63 6.48
CA VAL A 94 3.42 -4.14 7.84
C VAL A 94 2.24 -3.19 7.86
N ILE A 95 1.32 -3.40 8.80
CA ILE A 95 0.20 -2.49 9.03
C ILE A 95 0.50 -1.73 10.32
N THR A 96 0.50 -0.42 10.25
CA THR A 96 0.74 0.44 11.40
C THR A 96 -0.36 1.48 11.52
N HIS A 97 -0.39 2.17 12.65
CA HIS A 97 -1.28 3.28 12.90
C HIS A 97 -0.46 4.42 13.49
N GLY A 98 -0.64 5.61 12.96
CA GLY A 98 0.07 6.77 13.46
C GLY A 98 -0.16 7.99 12.59
N ASP A 99 0.55 9.06 12.92
CA ASP A 99 0.47 10.32 12.20
C ASP A 99 1.06 10.17 10.80
N PHE A 100 0.29 10.63 9.84
CA PHE A 100 0.73 10.66 8.45
C PHE A 100 0.10 11.87 7.76
N THR A 101 0.94 12.69 7.15
CA THR A 101 0.51 13.88 6.43
C THR A 101 0.91 13.78 4.98
N HIS A 102 -0.04 14.06 4.11
CA HIS A 102 0.17 14.13 2.66
C HIS A 102 -0.29 15.50 2.17
N TYR A 103 0.56 16.19 1.47
CA TYR A 103 0.22 17.47 0.85
C TYR A 103 1.06 17.71 -0.40
N GLU A 104 0.72 18.73 -1.14
CA GLU A 104 1.46 19.09 -2.35
C GLU A 104 2.06 20.49 -2.22
N ILE A 105 3.30 20.64 -2.69
CA ILE A 105 3.96 21.94 -2.83
C ILE A 105 4.31 22.08 -4.30
N ASN A 106 3.70 23.06 -4.98
CA ASN A 106 3.93 23.32 -6.40
C ASN A 106 3.73 22.07 -7.28
N GLY A 107 2.72 21.26 -6.95
CA GLY A 107 2.44 20.03 -7.67
C GLY A 107 3.29 18.83 -7.24
N VAL A 108 4.21 19.02 -6.31
CA VAL A 108 5.05 17.93 -5.80
C VAL A 108 4.37 17.31 -4.57
N PRO A 109 4.04 16.00 -4.63
CA PRO A 109 3.47 15.34 -3.46
C PRO A 109 4.52 15.16 -2.37
N CYS A 110 4.15 15.52 -1.15
CA CYS A 110 5.03 15.42 0.01
C CYS A 110 4.35 14.60 1.09
N PHE A 111 5.11 13.71 1.71
CA PHE A 111 4.61 12.79 2.73
C PHE A 111 5.53 12.78 3.93
N TYR A 112 4.97 12.83 5.12
CA TYR A 112 5.74 12.57 6.33
C TYR A 112 4.82 12.12 7.45
N GLY A 113 5.40 11.50 8.46
CA GLY A 113 4.66 11.08 9.65
C GLY A 113 5.36 9.96 10.40
N ASN A 114 4.96 9.75 11.63
CA ASN A 114 5.52 8.71 12.49
C ASN A 114 5.26 7.30 11.95
N ALA A 115 4.16 7.13 11.22
CA ALA A 115 3.83 5.83 10.62
C ALA A 115 4.89 5.36 9.62
N LEU A 116 5.68 6.27 9.05
CA LEU A 116 6.73 5.94 8.09
C LEU A 116 8.09 5.68 8.76
N ILE A 117 8.27 6.13 9.97
CA ILE A 117 9.56 6.04 10.68
C ILE A 117 9.65 4.75 11.48
N ASP A 118 8.55 4.32 12.05
CA ASP A 118 8.47 3.13 12.86
C ASP A 118 8.20 1.89 12.00
#